data_b1dc64a64de520722e0a61de40cf7747
#
_entry.id   b1dc64a64de520722e0a61de40cf7747
#
_cell.length_a   1.000
_cell.length_b   1.000
_cell.length_c   1.000
_cell.angle_alpha   90.00
_cell.angle_beta   90.00
_cell.angle_gamma   90.00
#
_symmetry.space_group_name_H-M   'P 1'
#
loop_
_entity.id
_entity.type
_entity.pdbx_description
1 polymer ?
#
loop_
_entity_poly.entity_id
_entity_poly.type
_entity_poly.pdbx_seq_one_letter_code
_entity_poly.pdbx_strand_id
1 'polypeptide(L)'
;MPTSPLTPQITTDFDPFQEPRREDCPWCGSRRLRTRVRAPDPLRHRQGTFALDRCRDCGHAFQNPRLSAEGIAFFHRDFYERHLDELTARVLSPAAVRRRHRTTAWRLSALHEPESWLDVGTGHGRFPEAAKEFFPYTSFDGLDPTARVEQALREGRVEEAHRGYLATPGMAARLHARYDVVTLFHHLEHAPDPRAELRAALTVLRPGGHLVVEVPDPRCLFATLLGRRWLPYGQPRHLHLPPLANLRAELEALGCTILVTDRKHPHVPYDLTAAVALSLAPAPPLLQLAASPLLDVAAALDHVLAPLFRRTRFSNAYRIVARKQLTP
;
A
#
# COMPACT_ATOMS: atom_id res chain seq x y z
N MET A 1 62.50 11.07 1.42
CA MET A 1 61.35 10.22 1.79
C MET A 1 60.19 10.59 0.90
N PRO A 2 59.69 9.71 0.02
CA PRO A 2 58.57 10.02 -0.84
C PRO A 2 57.25 9.72 -0.10
N THR A 3 56.36 10.73 -0.09
CA THR A 3 54.99 10.65 0.38
C THR A 3 54.17 9.77 -0.54
N SER A 4 53.65 8.67 -0.01
CA SER A 4 52.71 7.76 -0.71
C SER A 4 51.39 8.48 -1.00
N PRO A 5 50.79 8.38 -2.19
CA PRO A 5 49.49 8.94 -2.46
C PRO A 5 48.40 8.12 -1.78
N LEU A 6 47.58 8.79 -0.97
CA LEU A 6 46.36 8.24 -0.40
C LEU A 6 45.41 7.85 -1.54
N THR A 7 45.31 6.55 -1.79
CA THR A 7 44.28 5.95 -2.62
C THR A 7 42.92 6.23 -1.94
N PRO A 8 41.94 6.84 -2.62
CA PRO A 8 40.62 6.98 -2.03
C PRO A 8 40.03 5.59 -1.86
N GLN A 9 39.83 5.20 -0.60
CA GLN A 9 39.00 4.01 -0.28
C GLN A 9 37.59 4.31 -0.78
N ILE A 10 37.21 3.67 -1.86
CA ILE A 10 35.82 3.53 -2.28
C ILE A 10 35.20 2.56 -1.25
N THR A 11 34.68 3.11 -0.16
CA THR A 11 33.76 2.38 0.71
C THR A 11 32.46 2.22 -0.07
N THR A 12 32.31 1.12 -0.77
CA THR A 12 31.00 0.63 -1.18
C THR A 12 30.31 0.21 0.11
N ASP A 13 29.58 1.12 0.75
CA ASP A 13 28.64 0.80 1.82
C ASP A 13 27.53 -0.07 1.22
N PHE A 14 27.81 -1.38 1.15
CA PHE A 14 26.82 -2.36 0.76
C PHE A 14 25.86 -2.53 1.95
N ASP A 15 24.69 -1.90 1.86
CA ASP A 15 23.60 -2.16 2.81
C ASP A 15 22.87 -3.45 2.40
N PRO A 16 22.98 -4.57 3.16
CA PRO A 16 22.34 -5.84 2.81
C PRO A 16 20.82 -5.74 2.73
N PHE A 17 20.24 -4.69 3.30
CA PHE A 17 18.78 -4.44 3.24
C PHE A 17 18.34 -3.66 2.01
N GLN A 18 19.25 -3.24 1.13
CA GLN A 18 18.91 -2.49 -0.09
C GLN A 18 19.49 -3.16 -1.33
N GLU A 19 18.72 -3.14 -2.41
CA GLU A 19 19.21 -3.49 -3.74
C GLU A 19 20.05 -2.33 -4.31
N PRO A 20 20.88 -2.59 -5.33
CA PRO A 20 21.54 -1.52 -6.07
C PRO A 20 20.53 -0.51 -6.63
N ARG A 21 20.94 0.77 -6.68
CA ARG A 21 20.11 1.83 -7.27
C ARG A 21 19.83 1.55 -8.73
N ARG A 22 18.56 1.66 -9.15
CA ARG A 22 18.14 1.55 -10.55
C ARG A 22 18.36 2.86 -11.28
N GLU A 23 18.72 2.76 -12.56
CA GLU A 23 18.81 3.88 -13.48
C GLU A 23 17.54 4.13 -14.29
N ASP A 24 16.58 3.19 -14.24
CA ASP A 24 15.36 3.18 -15.02
C ASP A 24 14.11 3.02 -14.16
N CYS A 25 12.98 3.45 -14.70
CA CYS A 25 11.68 3.29 -14.09
C CYS A 25 11.21 1.83 -14.17
N PRO A 26 10.88 1.15 -13.04
CA PRO A 26 10.42 -0.22 -13.06
C PRO A 26 9.04 -0.39 -13.73
N TRP A 27 8.33 0.71 -14.01
CA TRP A 27 7.02 0.67 -14.65
C TRP A 27 7.09 0.81 -16.18
N CYS A 28 7.86 1.77 -16.69
CA CYS A 28 7.90 2.09 -18.13
C CYS A 28 9.30 2.06 -18.77
N GLY A 29 10.34 1.70 -18.03
CA GLY A 29 11.72 1.61 -18.53
C GLY A 29 12.42 2.96 -18.78
N SER A 30 11.76 4.10 -18.56
CA SER A 30 12.35 5.42 -18.79
C SER A 30 13.49 5.72 -17.82
N ARG A 31 14.59 6.28 -18.34
CA ARG A 31 15.72 6.77 -17.53
C ARG A 31 15.51 8.19 -16.99
N ARG A 32 14.40 8.85 -17.32
CA ARG A 32 14.09 10.21 -16.86
C ARG A 32 13.57 10.22 -15.45
N LEU A 33 14.42 9.91 -14.48
CA LEU A 33 14.12 9.85 -13.07
C LEU A 33 14.45 11.15 -12.35
N ARG A 34 13.70 11.44 -11.30
CA ARG A 34 13.96 12.53 -10.36
C ARG A 34 13.67 12.07 -8.94
N THR A 35 14.62 12.27 -8.03
CA THR A 35 14.36 12.05 -6.61
C THR A 35 13.26 13.00 -6.14
N ARG A 36 12.18 12.42 -5.63
CA ARG A 36 10.99 13.15 -5.15
C ARG A 36 11.09 13.46 -3.67
N VAL A 37 11.50 12.47 -2.89
CA VAL A 37 11.60 12.56 -1.43
C VAL A 37 12.86 11.83 -0.97
N ARG A 38 13.52 12.40 0.04
CA ARG A 38 14.48 11.71 0.90
C ARG A 38 14.06 11.95 2.33
N ALA A 39 13.80 10.88 3.07
CA ALA A 39 13.37 10.96 4.45
C ALA A 39 13.84 9.75 5.24
N PRO A 40 14.06 9.89 6.56
CA PRO A 40 14.26 8.75 7.44
C PRO A 40 12.98 7.91 7.51
N ASP A 41 13.11 6.70 8.05
CA ASP A 41 11.96 5.93 8.48
C ASP A 41 11.17 6.75 9.53
N PRO A 42 9.88 7.06 9.29
CA PRO A 42 9.08 7.84 10.24
C PRO A 42 8.93 7.15 11.60
N LEU A 43 9.08 5.83 11.64
CA LEU A 43 9.03 5.04 12.87
C LEU A 43 10.40 4.83 13.51
N ARG A 44 11.48 5.31 12.86
CA ARG A 44 12.86 5.27 13.36
C ARG A 44 13.38 3.88 13.75
N HIS A 45 12.88 2.81 13.09
CA HIS A 45 13.37 1.46 13.36
C HIS A 45 14.83 1.27 12.94
N ARG A 46 15.30 2.10 12.02
CA ARG A 46 16.69 2.11 11.56
C ARG A 46 17.18 3.53 11.28
N GLN A 47 18.46 3.77 11.56
CA GLN A 47 19.12 4.99 11.11
C GLN A 47 19.31 4.94 9.59
N GLY A 48 19.27 6.09 8.95
CA GLY A 48 19.43 6.23 7.51
C GLY A 48 18.29 6.98 6.86
N THR A 49 18.44 7.24 5.57
CA THR A 49 17.43 7.90 4.74
C THR A 49 17.06 7.03 3.57
N PHE A 50 15.76 6.95 3.30
CA PHE A 50 15.21 6.26 2.15
C PHE A 50 14.82 7.27 1.08
N ALA A 51 15.06 6.93 -0.18
CA ALA A 51 14.73 7.80 -1.29
C ALA A 51 13.59 7.23 -2.13
N LEU A 52 12.65 8.09 -2.53
CA LEU A 52 11.70 7.80 -3.59
C LEU A 52 12.08 8.61 -4.82
N ASP A 53 12.23 7.90 -5.93
CA ASP A 53 12.33 8.52 -7.25
C ASP A 53 10.96 8.56 -7.92
N ARG A 54 10.77 9.56 -8.77
CA ARG A 54 9.60 9.69 -9.63
C ARG A 54 10.03 9.71 -11.08
N CYS A 55 9.44 8.86 -11.89
CA CYS A 55 9.57 8.90 -13.33
C CYS A 55 8.92 10.18 -13.89
N ARG A 56 9.63 10.91 -14.75
CA ARG A 56 9.10 12.12 -15.38
C ARG A 56 8.12 11.81 -16.50
N ASP A 57 8.19 10.61 -17.09
CA ASP A 57 7.33 10.22 -18.21
C ASP A 57 6.00 9.62 -17.73
N CYS A 58 6.02 8.54 -16.96
CA CYS A 58 4.78 7.91 -16.52
C CYS A 58 4.30 8.40 -15.14
N GLY A 59 5.13 9.12 -14.38
CA GLY A 59 4.79 9.64 -13.06
C GLY A 59 4.83 8.61 -11.93
N HIS A 60 5.21 7.35 -12.20
CA HIS A 60 5.39 6.31 -11.18
C HIS A 60 6.40 6.76 -10.14
N ALA A 61 6.03 6.68 -8.86
CA ALA A 61 6.94 6.92 -7.75
C ALA A 61 7.34 5.57 -7.14
N PHE A 62 8.62 5.38 -6.84
CA PHE A 62 9.13 4.12 -6.34
C PHE A 62 10.37 4.33 -5.46
N GLN A 63 10.59 3.40 -4.54
CA GLN A 63 11.77 3.42 -3.69
C GLN A 63 13.02 3.10 -4.53
N ASN A 64 14.09 3.91 -4.37
CA ASN A 64 15.32 3.74 -5.13
C ASN A 64 16.55 4.29 -4.38
N PRO A 65 17.43 3.47 -3.80
CA PRO A 65 17.43 2.01 -3.81
C PRO A 65 16.19 1.39 -3.16
N ARG A 66 15.75 0.24 -3.69
CA ARG A 66 14.64 -0.54 -3.12
C ARG A 66 15.15 -1.43 -2.00
N LEU A 67 14.28 -1.78 -1.05
CA LEU A 67 14.58 -2.82 -0.09
C LEU A 67 14.85 -4.16 -0.79
N SER A 68 15.87 -4.88 -0.34
CA SER A 68 16.10 -6.28 -0.68
C SER A 68 15.02 -7.18 -0.04
N ALA A 69 15.00 -8.46 -0.41
CA ALA A 69 14.10 -9.43 0.23
C ALA A 69 14.29 -9.50 1.75
N GLU A 70 15.55 -9.42 2.23
CA GLU A 70 15.86 -9.36 3.66
C GLU A 70 15.39 -8.07 4.30
N GLY A 71 15.57 -6.94 3.62
CA GLY A 71 15.08 -5.63 4.07
C GLY A 71 13.56 -5.62 4.17
N ILE A 72 12.85 -6.13 3.17
CA ILE A 72 11.38 -6.26 3.21
C ILE A 72 10.95 -7.12 4.39
N ALA A 73 11.56 -8.30 4.57
CA ALA A 73 11.23 -9.19 5.68
C ALA A 73 11.48 -8.53 7.05
N PHE A 74 12.61 -7.81 7.21
CA PHE A 74 12.94 -7.07 8.43
C PHE A 74 11.90 -6.00 8.75
N PHE A 75 11.64 -5.08 7.81
CA PHE A 75 10.74 -3.95 8.05
C PHE A 75 9.27 -4.37 8.16
N HIS A 76 8.84 -5.45 7.49
CA HIS A 76 7.48 -5.97 7.64
C HIS A 76 7.28 -6.65 8.99
N ARG A 77 8.21 -7.48 9.45
CA ARG A 77 8.13 -8.17 10.74
C ARG A 77 8.04 -7.18 11.89
N ASP A 78 8.99 -6.23 11.98
CA ASP A 78 9.05 -5.29 13.10
C ASP A 78 7.88 -4.32 13.12
N PHE A 79 7.44 -3.85 11.93
CA PHE A 79 6.34 -2.90 11.85
C PHE A 79 5.02 -3.49 12.28
N TYR A 80 4.70 -4.68 11.78
CA TYR A 80 3.40 -5.29 12.05
C TYR A 80 3.31 -5.93 13.44
N GLU A 81 4.43 -6.35 14.02
CA GLU A 81 4.44 -6.98 15.33
C GLU A 81 4.46 -5.98 16.50
N ARG A 82 5.01 -4.78 16.32
CA ARG A 82 5.25 -3.87 17.44
C ARG A 82 4.60 -2.49 17.36
N HIS A 83 4.34 -1.94 16.18
CA HIS A 83 4.09 -0.49 16.05
C HIS A 83 2.92 -0.08 15.17
N LEU A 84 2.31 -0.98 14.39
CA LEU A 84 1.16 -0.62 13.57
C LEU A 84 0.00 -0.17 14.45
N ASP A 85 -0.18 -0.82 15.59
CA ASP A 85 -1.29 -0.52 16.50
C ASP A 85 -1.15 0.86 17.14
N GLU A 86 0.07 1.30 17.49
CA GLU A 86 0.28 2.62 18.09
C GLU A 86 0.10 3.77 17.10
N LEU A 87 0.72 3.69 15.90
CA LEU A 87 0.59 4.74 14.89
C LEU A 87 -0.83 4.76 14.30
N THR A 88 -1.38 3.57 14.02
CA THR A 88 -2.75 3.44 13.51
C THR A 88 -3.76 3.89 14.54
N ALA A 89 -3.57 3.59 15.83
CA ALA A 89 -4.44 4.04 16.91
C ALA A 89 -4.37 5.56 17.12
N ARG A 90 -3.21 6.17 16.88
CA ARG A 90 -3.06 7.64 16.93
C ARG A 90 -3.71 8.35 15.75
N VAL A 91 -3.72 7.73 14.57
CA VAL A 91 -4.20 8.33 13.32
C VAL A 91 -5.60 7.83 12.94
N LEU A 92 -5.89 6.55 13.21
CA LEU A 92 -7.15 5.89 12.86
C LEU A 92 -7.64 5.05 14.02
N SER A 93 -8.75 5.45 14.65
CA SER A 93 -9.36 4.61 15.68
C SER A 93 -9.80 3.26 15.10
N PRO A 94 -9.77 2.14 15.87
CA PRO A 94 -10.25 0.84 15.43
C PRO A 94 -11.70 0.88 14.90
N ALA A 95 -12.55 1.73 15.48
CA ALA A 95 -13.91 1.94 15.03
C ALA A 95 -13.98 2.61 13.64
N ALA A 96 -13.08 3.57 13.35
CA ALA A 96 -12.99 4.21 12.04
C ALA A 96 -12.53 3.22 10.96
N VAL A 97 -11.56 2.36 11.28
CA VAL A 97 -11.10 1.28 10.38
C VAL A 97 -12.23 0.30 10.09
N ARG A 98 -12.93 -0.19 11.11
CA ARG A 98 -14.09 -1.09 10.93
C ARG A 98 -15.19 -0.44 10.09
N ARG A 99 -15.53 0.83 10.37
CA ARG A 99 -16.53 1.55 9.59
C ARG A 99 -16.12 1.70 8.12
N ARG A 100 -14.83 1.92 7.85
CA ARG A 100 -14.30 1.98 6.49
C ARG A 100 -14.47 0.64 5.76
N HIS A 101 -14.08 -0.47 6.38
CA HIS A 101 -14.23 -1.81 5.79
C HIS A 101 -15.71 -2.12 5.51
N ARG A 102 -16.61 -1.86 6.45
CA ARG A 102 -18.07 -2.03 6.25
C ARG A 102 -18.58 -1.18 5.08
N THR A 103 -18.19 0.10 5.02
CA THR A 103 -18.59 0.98 3.91
C THR A 103 -18.05 0.48 2.58
N THR A 104 -16.83 -0.06 2.57
CA THR A 104 -16.23 -0.66 1.37
C THR A 104 -17.00 -1.91 0.94
N ALA A 105 -17.27 -2.83 1.86
CA ALA A 105 -18.05 -4.04 1.60
C ALA A 105 -19.46 -3.72 1.10
N TRP A 106 -20.18 -2.81 1.78
CA TRP A 106 -21.49 -2.35 1.34
C TRP A 106 -21.48 -1.81 -0.10
N ARG A 107 -20.44 -1.07 -0.50
CA ARG A 107 -20.34 -0.55 -1.87
C ARG A 107 -20.05 -1.62 -2.90
N LEU A 108 -19.34 -2.66 -2.51
CA LEU A 108 -19.05 -3.80 -3.36
C LEU A 108 -20.25 -4.75 -3.47
N SER A 109 -21.29 -4.61 -2.63
CA SER A 109 -22.52 -5.42 -2.73
C SER A 109 -23.32 -5.16 -4.01
N ALA A 110 -22.95 -4.12 -4.79
CA ALA A 110 -23.42 -3.96 -6.17
C ALA A 110 -22.84 -5.02 -7.13
N LEU A 111 -21.74 -5.69 -6.76
CA LEU A 111 -21.31 -6.93 -7.39
C LEU A 111 -22.30 -8.00 -6.89
N HIS A 112 -22.90 -8.79 -7.79
CA HIS A 112 -23.72 -9.93 -7.38
C HIS A 112 -22.96 -10.78 -6.37
N GLU A 113 -23.65 -11.38 -5.39
CA GLU A 113 -23.01 -12.13 -4.33
C GLU A 113 -22.09 -13.22 -4.89
N PRO A 114 -20.77 -13.09 -4.71
CA PRO A 114 -19.80 -14.05 -5.24
C PRO A 114 -19.79 -15.31 -4.35
N GLU A 115 -19.50 -16.48 -4.93
CA GLU A 115 -19.31 -17.69 -4.15
C GLU A 115 -17.97 -17.67 -3.39
N SER A 116 -16.93 -17.10 -4.02
CA SER A 116 -15.55 -17.16 -3.51
C SER A 116 -14.82 -15.84 -3.68
N TRP A 117 -14.12 -15.43 -2.62
CA TRP A 117 -13.40 -14.16 -2.54
C TRP A 117 -12.02 -14.35 -1.93
N LEU A 118 -10.97 -13.90 -2.61
CA LEU A 118 -9.62 -13.83 -2.06
C LEU A 118 -9.28 -12.38 -1.68
N ASP A 119 -8.95 -12.16 -0.41
CA ASP A 119 -8.42 -10.87 0.08
C ASP A 119 -6.89 -10.96 0.20
N VAL A 120 -6.18 -10.27 -0.71
CA VAL A 120 -4.72 -10.26 -0.80
C VAL A 120 -4.16 -9.09 0.00
N GLY A 121 -3.22 -9.40 0.90
CA GLY A 121 -2.77 -8.47 1.95
C GLY A 121 -3.76 -8.39 3.10
N THR A 122 -4.46 -9.48 3.37
CA THR A 122 -5.59 -9.54 4.31
C THR A 122 -5.21 -9.21 5.76
N GLY A 123 -3.92 -9.35 6.11
CA GLY A 123 -3.44 -9.17 7.48
C GLY A 123 -4.23 -10.02 8.48
N HIS A 124 -4.88 -9.37 9.44
CA HIS A 124 -5.74 -10.05 10.43
C HIS A 124 -7.16 -10.38 9.92
N GLY A 125 -7.45 -10.31 8.63
CA GLY A 125 -8.77 -10.64 8.08
C GLY A 125 -9.88 -9.66 8.45
N ARG A 126 -9.56 -8.41 8.77
CA ARG A 126 -10.57 -7.41 9.21
C ARG A 126 -11.52 -6.99 8.09
N PHE A 127 -11.09 -7.01 6.84
CA PHE A 127 -11.97 -6.74 5.71
C PHE A 127 -12.92 -7.91 5.45
N PRO A 128 -12.47 -9.18 5.32
CA PRO A 128 -13.34 -10.36 5.27
C PRO A 128 -14.37 -10.39 6.40
N GLU A 129 -13.94 -10.17 7.66
CA GLU A 129 -14.85 -10.10 8.82
C GLU A 129 -15.99 -9.09 8.62
N ALA A 130 -15.65 -7.88 8.13
CA ALA A 130 -16.66 -6.86 7.87
C ALA A 130 -17.50 -7.15 6.62
N ALA A 131 -16.94 -7.84 5.63
CA ALA A 131 -17.61 -8.16 4.37
C ALA A 131 -18.65 -9.27 4.53
N LYS A 132 -18.46 -10.23 5.44
CA LYS A 132 -19.43 -11.29 5.77
C LYS A 132 -20.81 -10.75 6.20
N GLU A 133 -20.86 -9.52 6.72
CA GLU A 133 -22.14 -8.85 7.05
C GLU A 133 -22.99 -8.52 5.79
N PHE A 134 -22.36 -8.40 4.63
CA PHE A 134 -22.98 -8.02 3.34
C PHE A 134 -22.99 -9.15 2.32
N PHE A 135 -22.18 -10.16 2.54
CA PHE A 135 -21.99 -11.34 1.68
C PHE A 135 -22.02 -12.61 2.53
N PRO A 136 -23.17 -12.97 3.10
CA PRO A 136 -23.27 -14.07 4.09
C PRO A 136 -23.02 -15.47 3.51
N TYR A 137 -23.15 -15.63 2.18
CA TYR A 137 -22.94 -16.91 1.49
C TYR A 137 -21.61 -17.01 0.76
N THR A 138 -20.75 -15.95 0.86
CA THR A 138 -19.44 -15.90 0.23
C THR A 138 -18.38 -16.55 1.12
N SER A 139 -17.59 -17.47 0.57
CA SER A 139 -16.37 -17.97 1.20
C SER A 139 -15.23 -16.96 1.01
N PHE A 140 -14.61 -16.55 2.12
CA PHE A 140 -13.49 -15.61 2.12
C PHE A 140 -12.19 -16.32 2.47
N ASP A 141 -11.25 -16.34 1.52
CA ASP A 141 -9.88 -16.77 1.77
C ASP A 141 -8.96 -15.56 1.95
N GLY A 142 -7.89 -15.73 2.72
CA GLY A 142 -6.90 -14.69 2.96
C GLY A 142 -5.52 -15.06 2.43
N LEU A 143 -4.81 -14.08 1.86
CA LEU A 143 -3.40 -14.22 1.52
C LEU A 143 -2.62 -13.04 2.13
N ASP A 144 -1.52 -13.34 2.84
CA ASP A 144 -0.64 -12.32 3.44
C ASP A 144 0.77 -12.88 3.62
N PRO A 145 1.83 -12.11 3.40
CA PRO A 145 3.20 -12.59 3.61
C PRO A 145 3.55 -12.84 5.09
N THR A 146 2.75 -12.33 6.02
CA THR A 146 2.98 -12.46 7.47
C THR A 146 2.12 -13.54 8.11
N ALA A 147 2.49 -13.97 9.33
CA ALA A 147 1.71 -14.95 10.11
C ALA A 147 0.32 -14.46 10.56
N ARG A 148 -0.04 -13.20 10.30
CA ARG A 148 -1.36 -12.64 10.66
C ARG A 148 -2.51 -13.32 9.92
N VAL A 149 -2.27 -13.81 8.70
CA VAL A 149 -3.28 -14.57 7.95
C VAL A 149 -3.65 -15.88 8.65
N GLU A 150 -2.66 -16.54 9.28
CA GLU A 150 -2.90 -17.76 10.08
C GLU A 150 -3.71 -17.44 11.35
N GLN A 151 -3.50 -16.26 11.93
CA GLN A 151 -4.34 -15.78 13.03
C GLN A 151 -5.76 -15.49 12.54
N ALA A 152 -5.93 -14.86 11.38
CA ALA A 152 -7.25 -14.60 10.78
C ALA A 152 -8.04 -15.90 10.58
N LEU A 153 -7.36 -16.99 10.15
CA LEU A 153 -7.94 -18.32 10.04
C LEU A 153 -8.37 -18.89 11.41
N ARG A 154 -7.47 -18.83 12.41
CA ARG A 154 -7.79 -19.31 13.77
C ARG A 154 -9.00 -18.58 14.40
N GLU A 155 -9.16 -17.31 14.05
CA GLU A 155 -10.27 -16.47 14.54
C GLU A 155 -11.54 -16.58 13.67
N GLY A 156 -11.55 -17.44 12.66
CA GLY A 156 -12.70 -17.67 11.76
C GLY A 156 -13.05 -16.50 10.84
N ARG A 157 -12.09 -15.59 10.63
CA ARG A 157 -12.30 -14.43 9.74
C ARG A 157 -12.13 -14.78 8.26
N VAL A 158 -11.32 -15.78 7.97
CA VAL A 158 -11.13 -16.38 6.65
C VAL A 158 -11.29 -17.89 6.73
N GLU A 159 -11.68 -18.53 5.64
CA GLU A 159 -11.88 -19.98 5.52
C GLU A 159 -10.57 -20.70 5.20
N GLU A 160 -9.72 -20.11 4.35
CA GLU A 160 -8.37 -20.61 4.08
C GLU A 160 -7.35 -19.46 4.24
N ALA A 161 -6.15 -19.84 4.69
CA ALA A 161 -5.01 -18.93 4.86
C ALA A 161 -3.86 -19.34 3.93
N HIS A 162 -3.41 -18.41 3.10
CA HIS A 162 -2.28 -18.59 2.19
C HIS A 162 -1.15 -17.64 2.59
N ARG A 163 0.01 -18.17 2.99
CA ARG A 163 1.14 -17.33 3.39
C ARG A 163 2.07 -17.05 2.20
N GLY A 164 2.31 -15.78 1.87
CA GLY A 164 3.18 -15.32 0.79
C GLY A 164 2.58 -14.20 -0.04
N TYR A 165 3.19 -13.95 -1.20
CA TYR A 165 2.66 -13.09 -2.25
C TYR A 165 2.02 -13.95 -3.34
N LEU A 166 1.04 -13.43 -4.07
CA LEU A 166 0.45 -14.15 -5.20
C LEU A 166 1.49 -14.44 -6.29
N ALA A 167 2.41 -13.51 -6.53
CA ALA A 167 3.51 -13.67 -7.48
C ALA A 167 4.58 -14.66 -7.04
N THR A 168 4.51 -15.23 -5.81
CA THR A 168 5.42 -16.29 -5.38
C THR A 168 5.27 -17.51 -6.30
N PRO A 169 6.38 -18.13 -6.76
CA PRO A 169 6.32 -19.29 -7.63
C PRO A 169 5.38 -20.39 -7.12
N GLY A 170 4.47 -20.87 -7.97
CA GLY A 170 3.49 -21.91 -7.66
C GLY A 170 2.22 -21.42 -6.93
N MET A 171 2.20 -20.25 -6.30
CA MET A 171 1.02 -19.76 -5.55
C MET A 171 -0.17 -19.53 -6.50
N ALA A 172 0.00 -18.72 -7.53
CA ALA A 172 -1.07 -18.43 -8.48
C ALA A 172 -1.52 -19.66 -9.25
N ALA A 173 -0.60 -20.60 -9.57
CA ALA A 173 -0.95 -21.85 -10.24
C ALA A 173 -1.83 -22.74 -9.35
N ARG A 174 -1.53 -22.85 -8.07
CA ARG A 174 -2.34 -23.61 -7.09
C ARG A 174 -3.75 -23.07 -6.92
N LEU A 175 -3.93 -21.76 -7.07
CA LEU A 175 -5.20 -21.06 -6.90
C LEU A 175 -5.86 -20.67 -8.23
N HIS A 176 -5.41 -21.25 -9.35
CA HIS A 176 -5.85 -20.89 -10.69
C HIS A 176 -7.38 -20.94 -10.85
N ALA A 177 -7.95 -19.83 -11.35
CA ALA A 177 -9.37 -19.68 -11.68
C ALA A 177 -10.32 -20.13 -10.54
N ARG A 178 -9.95 -19.86 -9.29
CA ARG A 178 -10.69 -20.28 -8.10
C ARG A 178 -11.69 -19.23 -7.61
N TYR A 179 -11.42 -17.93 -7.82
CA TYR A 179 -12.13 -16.86 -7.16
C TYR A 179 -12.98 -16.03 -8.12
N ASP A 180 -14.17 -15.62 -7.65
CA ASP A 180 -15.05 -14.69 -8.35
C ASP A 180 -14.61 -13.23 -8.11
N VAL A 181 -14.06 -12.96 -6.92
CA VAL A 181 -13.52 -11.64 -6.56
C VAL A 181 -12.14 -11.77 -5.94
N VAL A 182 -11.23 -10.88 -6.33
CA VAL A 182 -9.94 -10.68 -5.69
C VAL A 182 -9.80 -9.21 -5.29
N THR A 183 -9.43 -8.96 -4.03
CA THR A 183 -9.14 -7.62 -3.51
C THR A 183 -7.68 -7.44 -3.16
N LEU A 184 -7.12 -6.25 -3.48
CA LEU A 184 -5.80 -5.78 -3.07
C LEU A 184 -5.98 -4.40 -2.43
N PHE A 185 -6.28 -4.38 -1.12
CA PHE A 185 -6.43 -3.14 -0.37
C PHE A 185 -5.11 -2.76 0.29
N HIS A 186 -4.46 -1.69 -0.20
CA HIS A 186 -3.17 -1.24 0.32
C HIS A 186 -2.14 -2.38 0.40
N HIS A 187 -2.11 -3.22 -0.63
CA HIS A 187 -1.16 -4.33 -0.77
C HIS A 187 -0.15 -4.09 -1.90
N LEU A 188 -0.61 -3.57 -3.03
CA LEU A 188 0.19 -3.47 -4.25
C LEU A 188 1.42 -2.57 -4.08
N GLU A 189 1.33 -1.54 -3.24
CA GLU A 189 2.45 -0.66 -2.92
C GLU A 189 3.58 -1.34 -2.13
N HIS A 190 3.29 -2.46 -1.49
CA HIS A 190 4.26 -3.28 -0.75
C HIS A 190 4.82 -4.43 -1.58
N ALA A 191 4.21 -4.75 -2.71
CA ALA A 191 4.64 -5.87 -3.55
C ALA A 191 6.01 -5.58 -4.19
N PRO A 192 6.97 -6.53 -4.16
CA PRO A 192 8.28 -6.37 -4.82
C PRO A 192 8.16 -6.12 -6.33
N ASP A 193 7.21 -6.78 -7.01
CA ASP A 193 6.84 -6.53 -8.40
C ASP A 193 5.31 -6.39 -8.49
N PRO A 194 4.78 -5.15 -8.52
CA PRO A 194 3.34 -4.92 -8.55
C PRO A 194 2.69 -5.41 -9.85
N ARG A 195 3.42 -5.46 -10.97
CA ARG A 195 2.87 -5.96 -12.23
C ARG A 195 2.78 -7.49 -12.24
N ALA A 196 3.75 -8.18 -11.65
CA ALA A 196 3.69 -9.62 -11.44
C ALA A 196 2.53 -9.99 -10.51
N GLU A 197 2.32 -9.22 -9.44
CA GLU A 197 1.22 -9.40 -8.49
C GLU A 197 -0.15 -9.22 -9.16
N LEU A 198 -0.32 -8.22 -10.04
CA LEU A 198 -1.53 -8.04 -10.84
C LEU A 198 -1.80 -9.20 -11.79
N ARG A 199 -0.76 -9.70 -12.51
CA ARG A 199 -0.89 -10.87 -13.38
C ARG A 199 -1.30 -12.11 -12.57
N ALA A 200 -0.69 -12.32 -11.42
CA ALA A 200 -1.03 -13.41 -10.53
C ALA A 200 -2.48 -13.29 -10.01
N ALA A 201 -2.94 -12.08 -9.65
CA ALA A 201 -4.32 -11.83 -9.25
C ALA A 201 -5.32 -12.19 -10.37
N LEU A 202 -5.00 -11.87 -11.61
CA LEU A 202 -5.83 -12.27 -12.76
C LEU A 202 -5.77 -13.78 -13.01
N THR A 203 -4.66 -14.45 -12.72
CA THR A 203 -4.55 -15.92 -12.87
C THR A 203 -5.49 -16.64 -11.91
N VAL A 204 -5.63 -16.16 -10.68
CA VAL A 204 -6.49 -16.79 -9.67
C VAL A 204 -7.96 -16.44 -9.83
N LEU A 205 -8.30 -15.37 -10.56
CA LEU A 205 -9.66 -15.00 -10.91
C LEU A 205 -10.26 -15.92 -11.96
N ARG A 206 -11.51 -16.30 -11.78
CA ARG A 206 -12.36 -16.92 -12.83
C ARG A 206 -12.53 -15.97 -14.02
N PRO A 207 -12.74 -16.47 -15.24
CA PRO A 207 -13.23 -15.63 -16.35
C PRO A 207 -14.49 -14.87 -15.93
N GLY A 208 -14.56 -13.56 -16.21
CA GLY A 208 -15.65 -12.70 -15.77
C GLY A 208 -15.59 -12.21 -14.32
N GLY A 209 -14.64 -12.72 -13.53
CA GLY A 209 -14.44 -12.32 -12.13
C GLY A 209 -13.94 -10.88 -11.97
N HIS A 210 -14.05 -10.34 -10.76
CA HIS A 210 -13.80 -8.95 -10.44
C HIS A 210 -12.49 -8.77 -9.65
N LEU A 211 -11.64 -7.85 -10.11
CA LEU A 211 -10.46 -7.39 -9.41
C LEU A 211 -10.71 -6.02 -8.81
N VAL A 212 -10.49 -5.86 -7.51
CA VAL A 212 -10.59 -4.57 -6.81
C VAL A 212 -9.21 -4.20 -6.27
N VAL A 213 -8.67 -3.08 -6.75
CA VAL A 213 -7.37 -2.57 -6.30
C VAL A 213 -7.54 -1.20 -5.69
N GLU A 214 -6.99 -1.01 -4.49
CA GLU A 214 -6.95 0.27 -3.79
C GLU A 214 -5.53 0.57 -3.34
N VAL A 215 -5.02 1.75 -3.73
CA VAL A 215 -3.64 2.20 -3.42
C VAL A 215 -3.60 3.71 -3.16
N PRO A 216 -2.55 4.21 -2.48
CA PRO A 216 -2.31 5.64 -2.35
C PRO A 216 -2.10 6.32 -3.71
N ASP A 217 -2.58 7.57 -3.86
CA ASP A 217 -2.40 8.35 -5.09
C ASP A 217 -1.19 9.31 -4.99
N PRO A 218 -0.03 8.97 -5.59
CA PRO A 218 1.16 9.83 -5.53
C PRO A 218 0.98 11.16 -6.29
N ARG A 219 -0.13 11.34 -6.99
CA ARG A 219 -0.48 12.56 -7.73
C ARG A 219 -1.49 13.44 -6.98
N CYS A 220 -1.92 13.08 -5.77
CA CYS A 220 -2.77 13.94 -4.97
C CYS A 220 -2.06 15.24 -4.57
N LEU A 221 -2.82 16.29 -4.29
CA LEU A 221 -2.24 17.58 -3.90
C LEU A 221 -1.51 17.50 -2.56
N PHE A 222 -1.98 16.73 -1.62
CA PHE A 222 -1.27 16.51 -0.35
C PHE A 222 0.14 15.95 -0.54
N ALA A 223 0.35 15.01 -1.47
CA ALA A 223 1.68 14.49 -1.79
C ALA A 223 2.64 15.61 -2.26
N THR A 224 2.09 16.64 -2.92
CA THR A 224 2.88 17.78 -3.39
C THR A 224 3.12 18.81 -2.28
N LEU A 225 2.09 19.18 -1.53
CA LEU A 225 2.14 20.22 -0.51
C LEU A 225 2.90 19.79 0.75
N LEU A 226 2.66 18.56 1.21
CA LEU A 226 3.26 18.03 2.45
C LEU A 226 4.67 17.44 2.21
N GLY A 227 4.99 17.10 0.95
CA GLY A 227 6.30 16.56 0.58
C GLY A 227 6.68 15.36 1.45
N ARG A 228 7.86 15.38 2.11
CA ARG A 228 8.33 14.27 2.98
C ARG A 228 7.43 13.96 4.19
N ARG A 229 6.48 14.84 4.50
CA ARG A 229 5.51 14.65 5.59
C ARG A 229 4.20 14.01 5.14
N TRP A 230 4.06 13.69 3.84
CA TRP A 230 2.92 12.94 3.36
C TRP A 230 3.09 11.47 3.71
N LEU A 231 2.33 11.02 4.72
CA LEU A 231 2.46 9.69 5.31
C LEU A 231 2.35 8.54 4.27
N PRO A 232 1.47 8.62 3.23
CA PRO A 232 1.36 7.54 2.26
C PRO A 232 2.59 7.33 1.36
N TYR A 233 3.65 8.16 1.44
CA TYR A 233 4.93 7.74 0.88
C TYR A 233 5.47 6.47 1.56
N GLY A 234 5.09 6.23 2.83
CA GLY A 234 5.21 4.95 3.53
C GLY A 234 6.61 4.37 3.65
N GLN A 235 7.66 5.23 3.59
CA GLN A 235 9.04 4.76 3.62
C GLN A 235 9.36 4.04 4.95
N PRO A 236 10.14 2.96 4.92
CA PRO A 236 10.70 2.27 3.74
C PRO A 236 9.82 1.18 3.15
N ARG A 237 8.58 1.03 3.57
CA ARG A 237 7.71 -0.12 3.28
C ARG A 237 6.97 -0.02 1.95
N HIS A 238 6.60 1.20 1.51
CA HIS A 238 5.99 1.41 0.20
C HIS A 238 7.08 1.41 -0.86
N LEU A 239 7.14 0.34 -1.62
CA LEU A 239 8.13 0.15 -2.68
C LEU A 239 7.70 0.83 -3.98
N HIS A 240 6.40 0.87 -4.23
CA HIS A 240 5.80 1.36 -5.46
C HIS A 240 4.54 2.19 -5.18
N LEU A 241 4.39 3.30 -5.89
CA LEU A 241 3.18 4.13 -5.85
C LEU A 241 2.77 4.43 -7.30
N PRO A 242 1.99 3.53 -7.93
CA PRO A 242 1.54 3.72 -9.31
C PRO A 242 0.50 4.84 -9.38
N PRO A 243 0.61 5.79 -10.34
CA PRO A 243 -0.49 6.70 -10.63
C PRO A 243 -1.71 5.95 -11.20
N LEU A 244 -2.90 6.48 -10.96
CA LEU A 244 -4.15 5.90 -11.47
C LEU A 244 -4.11 5.58 -12.97
N ALA A 245 -3.56 6.48 -13.79
CA ALA A 245 -3.47 6.25 -15.23
C ALA A 245 -2.60 5.04 -15.60
N ASN A 246 -1.50 4.82 -14.86
CA ASN A 246 -0.63 3.68 -15.08
C ASN A 246 -1.32 2.36 -14.73
N LEU A 247 -1.99 2.33 -13.59
CA LEU A 247 -2.69 1.12 -13.14
C LEU A 247 -3.87 0.77 -14.05
N ARG A 248 -4.63 1.78 -14.51
CA ARG A 248 -5.68 1.57 -15.50
C ARG A 248 -5.14 0.99 -16.79
N ALA A 249 -4.12 1.62 -17.38
CA ALA A 249 -3.51 1.17 -18.62
C ALA A 249 -2.95 -0.26 -18.50
N GLU A 250 -2.34 -0.61 -17.35
CA GLU A 250 -1.86 -1.97 -17.10
C GLU A 250 -3.01 -2.98 -17.06
N LEU A 251 -4.10 -2.68 -16.34
CA LEU A 251 -5.26 -3.57 -16.25
C LEU A 251 -5.95 -3.74 -17.60
N GLU A 252 -6.10 -2.66 -18.38
CA GLU A 252 -6.66 -2.71 -19.72
C GLU A 252 -5.76 -3.55 -20.65
N ALA A 253 -4.43 -3.39 -20.59
CA ALA A 253 -3.47 -4.18 -21.36
C ALA A 253 -3.47 -5.68 -20.97
N LEU A 254 -3.83 -5.98 -19.71
CA LEU A 254 -4.01 -7.36 -19.21
C LEU A 254 -5.39 -7.95 -19.52
N GLY A 255 -6.21 -7.30 -20.36
CA GLY A 255 -7.52 -7.80 -20.79
C GLY A 255 -8.63 -7.57 -19.77
N CYS A 256 -8.53 -6.52 -18.94
CA CYS A 256 -9.60 -6.16 -18.02
C CYS A 256 -10.46 -5.01 -18.57
N THR A 257 -11.75 -5.06 -18.30
CA THR A 257 -12.66 -3.91 -18.45
C THR A 257 -12.75 -3.14 -17.15
N ILE A 258 -12.42 -1.86 -17.17
CA ILE A 258 -12.56 -0.99 -15.99
C ILE A 258 -14.03 -0.65 -15.79
N LEU A 259 -14.61 -1.09 -14.68
CA LEU A 259 -16.02 -0.82 -14.33
C LEU A 259 -16.16 0.46 -13.53
N VAL A 260 -15.30 0.66 -12.53
CA VAL A 260 -15.37 1.81 -11.63
C VAL A 260 -13.97 2.35 -11.35
N THR A 261 -13.87 3.67 -11.33
CA THR A 261 -12.71 4.39 -10.79
C THR A 261 -13.21 5.32 -9.69
N ASP A 262 -12.81 5.08 -8.46
CA ASP A 262 -13.29 5.81 -7.29
C ASP A 262 -12.11 6.46 -6.54
N ARG A 263 -12.21 7.77 -6.30
CA ARG A 263 -11.27 8.54 -5.45
C ARG A 263 -11.93 9.02 -4.17
N LYS A 264 -13.26 8.99 -4.12
CA LYS A 264 -14.04 9.58 -3.03
C LYS A 264 -14.02 8.72 -1.78
N HIS A 265 -14.20 7.42 -1.94
CA HIS A 265 -14.38 6.51 -0.81
C HIS A 265 -13.07 5.92 -0.28
N PRO A 266 -12.02 5.75 -1.11
CA PRO A 266 -10.70 5.38 -0.64
C PRO A 266 -10.00 6.44 0.21
N HIS A 267 -10.40 7.72 0.07
CA HIS A 267 -9.79 8.81 0.85
C HIS A 267 -9.91 8.57 2.36
N VAL A 268 -8.78 8.66 3.04
CA VAL A 268 -8.69 8.55 4.50
C VAL A 268 -8.32 9.92 5.09
N PRO A 269 -9.14 10.47 5.99
CA PRO A 269 -8.91 11.81 6.55
C PRO A 269 -7.85 11.79 7.66
N TYR A 270 -6.60 11.87 7.29
CA TYR A 270 -5.47 11.90 8.22
C TYR A 270 -4.25 12.70 7.75
N ASP A 271 -4.30 13.32 6.56
CA ASP A 271 -3.10 13.89 5.94
C ASP A 271 -2.50 15.03 6.78
N LEU A 272 -3.33 15.92 7.33
CA LEU A 272 -2.88 17.01 8.17
C LEU A 272 -2.39 16.50 9.53
N THR A 273 -3.16 15.60 10.15
CA THR A 273 -2.80 14.96 11.42
C THR A 273 -1.45 14.26 11.32
N ALA A 274 -1.26 13.46 10.28
CA ALA A 274 -0.02 12.73 10.05
C ALA A 274 1.15 13.68 9.76
N ALA A 275 0.93 14.76 9.00
CA ALA A 275 1.96 15.76 8.73
C ALA A 275 2.44 16.49 10.00
N VAL A 276 1.51 16.83 10.89
CA VAL A 276 1.84 17.40 12.21
C VAL A 276 2.59 16.37 13.06
N ALA A 277 2.10 15.15 13.17
CA ALA A 277 2.75 14.08 13.93
C ALA A 277 4.19 13.81 13.44
N LEU A 278 4.40 13.71 12.12
CA LEU A 278 5.73 13.54 11.52
C LEU A 278 6.64 14.77 11.73
N SER A 279 6.08 15.96 11.84
CA SER A 279 6.85 17.19 12.15
C SER A 279 7.29 17.22 13.59
N LEU A 280 6.49 16.72 14.51
CA LEU A 280 6.76 16.68 15.95
C LEU A 280 7.63 15.46 16.36
N ALA A 281 7.65 14.41 15.57
CA ALA A 281 8.38 13.17 15.89
C ALA A 281 9.86 13.36 16.29
N PRO A 282 10.64 14.32 15.71
CA PRO A 282 12.02 14.59 16.16
C PRO A 282 12.12 15.48 17.42
N ALA A 283 11.02 16.06 17.90
CA ALA A 283 11.04 16.97 19.02
C ALA A 283 11.17 16.24 20.38
N PRO A 284 11.70 16.92 21.44
CA PRO A 284 11.70 16.37 22.79
C PRO A 284 10.29 16.03 23.30
N PRO A 285 10.14 15.02 24.19
CA PRO A 285 8.81 14.57 24.67
C PRO A 285 7.94 15.69 25.27
N LEU A 286 8.54 16.63 26.02
CA LEU A 286 7.83 17.77 26.58
C LEU A 286 7.22 18.68 25.51
N LEU A 287 7.95 18.89 24.40
CA LEU A 287 7.44 19.69 23.29
C LEU A 287 6.35 18.93 22.52
N GLN A 288 6.49 17.60 22.36
CA GLN A 288 5.43 16.77 21.77
C GLN A 288 4.14 16.84 22.59
N LEU A 289 4.25 16.77 23.92
CA LEU A 289 3.12 16.89 24.83
C LEU A 289 2.49 18.29 24.74
N ALA A 290 3.29 19.35 24.78
CA ALA A 290 2.81 20.73 24.68
C ALA A 290 2.13 21.02 23.33
N ALA A 291 2.56 20.34 22.26
CA ALA A 291 2.01 20.49 20.92
C ALA A 291 0.85 19.52 20.61
N SER A 292 0.43 18.66 21.56
CA SER A 292 -0.68 17.71 21.36
C SER A 292 -1.99 18.39 20.91
N PRO A 293 -2.37 19.60 21.36
CA PRO A 293 -3.57 20.27 20.86
C PRO A 293 -3.54 20.56 19.35
N LEU A 294 -2.34 20.69 18.75
CA LEU A 294 -2.21 20.84 17.29
C LEU A 294 -2.62 19.56 16.52
N LEU A 295 -2.40 18.40 17.13
CA LEU A 295 -2.86 17.13 16.56
C LEU A 295 -4.39 17.06 16.57
N ASP A 296 -5.03 17.51 17.65
CA ASP A 296 -6.49 17.52 17.76
C ASP A 296 -7.11 18.50 16.75
N VAL A 297 -6.52 19.68 16.60
CA VAL A 297 -6.95 20.66 15.57
C VAL A 297 -6.76 20.09 14.17
N ALA A 298 -5.61 19.47 13.87
CA ALA A 298 -5.35 18.86 12.57
C ALA A 298 -6.33 17.73 12.28
N ALA A 299 -6.65 16.88 13.28
CA ALA A 299 -7.61 15.80 13.16
C ALA A 299 -9.03 16.34 12.92
N ALA A 300 -9.43 17.39 13.62
CA ALA A 300 -10.71 18.05 13.37
C ALA A 300 -10.80 18.61 11.94
N LEU A 301 -9.73 19.27 11.46
CA LEU A 301 -9.67 19.78 10.09
C LEU A 301 -9.71 18.66 9.05
N ASP A 302 -8.97 17.57 9.25
CA ASP A 302 -9.03 16.39 8.35
C ASP A 302 -10.47 15.87 8.23
N HIS A 303 -11.21 15.78 9.34
CA HIS A 303 -12.59 15.27 9.34
C HIS A 303 -13.59 16.27 8.76
N VAL A 304 -13.51 17.54 9.14
CA VAL A 304 -14.43 18.61 8.66
C VAL A 304 -14.25 18.84 7.17
N LEU A 305 -13.00 18.82 6.68
CA LEU A 305 -12.68 19.05 5.27
C LEU A 305 -12.73 17.77 4.41
N ALA A 306 -12.85 16.58 5.02
CA ALA A 306 -12.92 15.32 4.28
C ALA A 306 -14.00 15.29 3.17
N PRO A 307 -15.22 15.85 3.32
CA PRO A 307 -16.21 15.89 2.25
C PRO A 307 -15.74 16.66 1.00
N LEU A 308 -14.91 17.68 1.20
CA LEU A 308 -14.27 18.45 0.13
C LEU A 308 -13.08 17.68 -0.45
N PHE A 309 -12.14 17.23 0.39
CA PHE A 309 -10.90 16.58 -0.02
C PHE A 309 -11.17 15.31 -0.86
N ARG A 310 -12.08 14.45 -0.41
CA ARG A 310 -12.42 13.20 -1.11
C ARG A 310 -13.04 13.37 -2.50
N ARG A 311 -13.54 14.57 -2.83
CA ARG A 311 -14.15 14.88 -4.14
C ARG A 311 -13.21 15.63 -5.08
N THR A 312 -12.03 15.97 -4.62
CA THR A 312 -11.07 16.81 -5.34
C THR A 312 -9.76 16.10 -5.54
N ARG A 313 -8.77 16.82 -6.07
CA ARG A 313 -7.39 16.33 -6.23
C ARG A 313 -6.64 16.12 -4.90
N PHE A 314 -7.26 16.40 -3.75
CA PHE A 314 -6.73 16.12 -2.44
C PHE A 314 -6.95 14.67 -1.99
N SER A 315 -7.82 13.90 -2.65
CA SER A 315 -8.00 12.49 -2.30
C SER A 315 -6.66 11.75 -2.33
N ASN A 316 -6.27 11.17 -1.19
CA ASN A 316 -4.95 10.56 -0.97
C ASN A 316 -4.85 9.11 -1.45
N ALA A 317 -5.96 8.52 -1.91
CA ALA A 317 -6.01 7.17 -2.45
C ALA A 317 -7.03 7.07 -3.60
N TYR A 318 -6.94 6.01 -4.36
CA TYR A 318 -7.93 5.66 -5.38
C TYR A 318 -8.21 4.17 -5.40
N ARG A 319 -9.38 3.80 -5.90
CA ARG A 319 -9.81 2.42 -6.11
C ARG A 319 -10.21 2.20 -7.56
N ILE A 320 -9.84 1.06 -8.10
CA ILE A 320 -10.30 0.56 -9.40
C ILE A 320 -11.07 -0.73 -9.14
N VAL A 321 -12.24 -0.86 -9.75
CA VAL A 321 -12.94 -2.13 -9.91
C VAL A 321 -12.87 -2.49 -11.37
N ALA A 322 -12.25 -3.61 -11.68
CA ALA A 322 -12.06 -4.12 -13.02
C ALA A 322 -12.66 -5.54 -13.14
N ARG A 323 -13.15 -5.89 -14.32
CA ARG A 323 -13.64 -7.23 -14.63
C ARG A 323 -12.69 -7.91 -15.60
N LYS A 324 -12.23 -9.11 -15.27
CA LYS A 324 -11.49 -9.97 -16.18
C LYS A 324 -12.39 -10.37 -17.35
N GLN A 325 -11.92 -10.19 -18.57
CA GLN A 325 -12.69 -10.59 -19.74
C GLN A 325 -12.93 -12.10 -19.75
N LEU A 326 -14.07 -12.48 -20.29
CA LEU A 326 -14.31 -13.87 -20.64
C LEU A 326 -13.32 -14.20 -21.76
N THR A 327 -12.40 -15.12 -21.53
CA THR A 327 -11.56 -15.63 -22.60
C THR A 327 -12.50 -16.33 -23.59
N PRO A 328 -12.41 -16.06 -24.91
CA PRO A 328 -13.25 -16.74 -25.90
C PRO A 328 -13.00 -18.23 -25.91
#